data_1bd6edce41a1b17c03a43e4217b5bd24
#
_entry.id   1bd6edce41a1b17c03a43e4217b5bd24
#
_cell.length_a   1.000
_cell.length_b   1.000
_cell.length_c   1.000
_cell.angle_alpha   90.00
_cell.angle_beta   90.00
_cell.angle_gamma   90.00
#
_symmetry.space_group_name_H-M   'P 1'
#
loop_
_entity.id
_entity.type
_entity.pdbx_description
1 polymer ?
#
loop_
_entity_poly.entity_id
_entity_poly.type
_entity_poly.pdbx_seq_one_letter_code
_entity_poly.pdbx_strand_id
1 'polypeptide(L)'
;MTDESADRADALFHALADRTRRDILRRVLAGEHSISTLAVKYDMSFTAVQKHVAVLEKAGLLTKRRNGREQLARGYVEAVRSVASMLTELERVWRGRIARIDVLIASDSDQED
;
A
#
# COMPACT_ATOMS: atom_id res chain seq x y z
N MET A 1 -11.78 9.84 20.91
CA MET A 1 -12.46 9.82 19.61
C MET A 1 -11.57 9.09 18.62
N THR A 2 -12.04 7.97 18.10
CA THR A 2 -11.27 7.19 17.14
C THR A 2 -11.32 7.87 15.77
N ASP A 3 -10.15 8.12 15.20
CA ASP A 3 -10.06 8.59 13.84
C ASP A 3 -10.03 7.37 12.92
N GLU A 4 -11.17 7.01 12.35
CA GLU A 4 -11.30 5.85 11.45
C GLU A 4 -10.40 5.97 10.23
N SER A 5 -10.14 7.19 9.78
CA SER A 5 -9.26 7.45 8.65
C SER A 5 -7.81 7.09 8.99
N ALA A 6 -7.34 7.50 10.18
CA ALA A 6 -6.00 7.16 10.66
C ALA A 6 -5.86 5.66 10.90
N ASP A 7 -6.88 5.02 11.48
CA ASP A 7 -6.86 3.57 11.71
C ASP A 7 -6.81 2.80 10.40
N ARG A 8 -7.54 3.27 9.39
CA ARG A 8 -7.51 2.66 8.06
C ARG A 8 -6.14 2.81 7.41
N ALA A 9 -5.52 3.99 7.53
CA ALA A 9 -4.17 4.22 7.02
C ALA A 9 -3.16 3.30 7.71
N ASP A 10 -3.26 3.15 9.03
CA ASP A 10 -2.38 2.26 9.79
C ASP A 10 -2.51 0.82 9.32
N ALA A 11 -3.73 0.36 9.06
CA ALA A 11 -3.98 -1.00 8.58
C ALA A 11 -3.36 -1.21 7.20
N LEU A 12 -3.47 -0.22 6.30
CA LEU A 12 -2.89 -0.28 4.97
C LEU A 12 -1.36 -0.36 5.04
N PHE A 13 -0.73 0.52 5.81
CA PHE A 13 0.73 0.51 5.95
C PHE A 13 1.23 -0.74 6.66
N HIS A 14 0.51 -1.22 7.67
CA HIS A 14 0.86 -2.47 8.33
C HIS A 14 0.84 -3.64 7.34
N ALA A 15 -0.19 -3.74 6.53
CA ALA A 15 -0.29 -4.81 5.54
C ALA A 15 0.85 -4.73 4.52
N LEU A 16 1.28 -3.54 4.15
CA LEU A 16 2.34 -3.32 3.18
C LEU A 16 3.75 -3.38 3.77
N ALA A 17 3.88 -3.53 5.08
CA ALA A 17 5.18 -3.55 5.75
C ALA A 17 5.94 -4.86 5.56
N ASP A 18 5.33 -5.88 4.96
CA ASP A 18 5.94 -7.19 4.75
C ASP A 18 6.23 -7.43 3.26
N ARG A 19 7.44 -7.92 2.97
CA ARG A 19 7.89 -8.16 1.59
C ARG A 19 6.99 -9.16 0.86
N THR A 20 6.63 -10.25 1.52
CA THR A 20 5.79 -11.29 0.93
C THR A 20 4.41 -10.73 0.60
N ARG A 21 3.82 -9.96 1.51
CA ARG A 21 2.51 -9.36 1.27
C ARG A 21 2.54 -8.38 0.10
N ARG A 22 3.61 -7.57 -0.01
CA ARG A 22 3.75 -6.68 -1.18
C ARG A 22 3.84 -7.47 -2.48
N ASP A 23 4.55 -8.60 -2.46
CA ASP A 23 4.67 -9.44 -3.67
C ASP A 23 3.33 -10.09 -4.04
N ILE A 24 2.60 -10.59 -3.06
CA ILE A 24 1.25 -11.14 -3.27
C ILE A 24 0.35 -10.07 -3.89
N LEU A 25 0.35 -8.87 -3.31
CA LEU A 25 -0.49 -7.78 -3.80
C LEU A 25 -0.14 -7.43 -5.24
N ARG A 26 1.14 -7.35 -5.56
CA ARG A 26 1.58 -7.08 -6.92
C ARG A 26 1.01 -8.10 -7.91
N ARG A 27 1.02 -9.37 -7.54
CA ARG A 27 0.50 -10.44 -8.39
C ARG A 27 -1.00 -10.35 -8.57
N VAL A 28 -1.75 -10.13 -7.49
CA VAL A 28 -3.23 -10.07 -7.57
C VAL A 28 -3.74 -8.77 -8.16
N LEU A 29 -2.93 -7.72 -8.19
CA LEU A 29 -3.25 -6.50 -8.94
C LEU A 29 -3.06 -6.71 -10.44
N ALA A 30 -2.08 -7.53 -10.83
CA ALA A 30 -1.84 -7.84 -12.23
C ALA A 30 -2.89 -8.80 -12.80
N GLY A 31 -3.52 -9.61 -11.97
CA GLY A 31 -4.57 -10.53 -12.39
C GLY A 31 -5.07 -11.36 -11.22
N GLU A 32 -6.25 -11.93 -11.38
CA GLU A 32 -6.84 -12.79 -10.35
C GLU A 32 -6.08 -14.11 -10.26
N HIS A 33 -5.81 -14.56 -9.03
CA HIS A 33 -5.08 -15.80 -8.76
C HIS A 33 -5.79 -16.60 -7.68
N SER A 34 -5.81 -17.93 -7.81
CA SER A 34 -6.23 -18.78 -6.71
C SER A 34 -5.17 -18.75 -5.61
N ILE A 35 -5.60 -18.93 -4.36
CA ILE A 35 -4.67 -18.96 -3.24
C ILE A 35 -3.71 -20.14 -3.36
N SER A 36 -4.18 -21.27 -3.89
CA SER A 36 -3.32 -22.43 -4.16
C SER A 36 -2.20 -22.10 -5.15
N THR A 37 -2.53 -21.36 -6.21
CA THR A 37 -1.55 -20.92 -7.20
C THR A 37 -0.53 -19.96 -6.58
N LEU A 38 -1.00 -19.03 -5.74
CA LEU A 38 -0.11 -18.12 -5.04
C LEU A 38 0.85 -18.87 -4.12
N ALA A 39 0.34 -19.85 -3.37
CA ALA A 39 1.13 -20.58 -2.39
C ALA A 39 2.34 -21.29 -3.02
N VAL A 40 2.21 -21.74 -4.27
CA VAL A 40 3.31 -22.42 -4.98
C VAL A 40 4.49 -21.46 -5.24
N LYS A 41 4.25 -20.15 -5.26
CA LYS A 41 5.27 -19.15 -5.58
C LYS A 41 6.21 -18.83 -4.42
N TYR A 42 5.89 -19.29 -3.21
CA TYR A 42 6.61 -18.90 -2.00
C TYR A 42 7.15 -20.12 -1.27
N ASP A 43 8.33 -19.96 -0.68
CA ASP A 43 8.95 -21.00 0.15
C ASP A 43 8.43 -20.87 1.58
N MET A 44 7.14 -21.18 1.75
CA MET A 44 6.46 -21.16 3.04
C MET A 44 5.22 -22.04 2.95
N SER A 45 4.63 -22.36 4.11
CA SER A 45 3.46 -23.24 4.16
C SER A 45 2.24 -22.55 3.51
N PHE A 46 1.30 -23.36 3.05
CA PHE A 46 0.01 -22.86 2.54
C PHE A 46 -0.69 -21.99 3.58
N THR A 47 -0.66 -22.44 4.85
CA THR A 47 -1.26 -21.69 5.95
C THR A 47 -0.62 -20.30 6.11
N ALA A 48 0.69 -20.22 5.97
CA ALA A 48 1.38 -18.94 6.04
C ALA A 48 0.95 -17.99 4.93
N VAL A 49 0.82 -18.51 3.69
CA VAL A 49 0.33 -17.71 2.56
C VAL A 49 -1.10 -17.27 2.82
N GLN A 50 -1.97 -18.15 3.33
CA GLN A 50 -3.34 -17.80 3.68
C GLN A 50 -3.39 -16.66 4.71
N LYS A 51 -2.50 -16.66 5.70
CA LYS A 51 -2.44 -15.61 6.71
C LYS A 51 -2.04 -14.27 6.10
N HIS A 52 -1.07 -14.27 5.19
CA HIS A 52 -0.68 -13.05 4.46
C HIS A 52 -1.84 -12.50 3.63
N VAL A 53 -2.54 -13.38 2.92
CA VAL A 53 -3.72 -13.00 2.13
C VAL A 53 -4.80 -12.42 3.03
N ALA A 54 -5.03 -13.02 4.21
CA ALA A 54 -6.02 -12.54 5.17
C ALA A 54 -5.70 -11.14 5.68
N VAL A 55 -4.42 -10.84 5.95
CA VAL A 55 -4.00 -9.50 6.38
C VAL A 55 -4.29 -8.47 5.27
N LEU A 56 -3.98 -8.80 4.02
CA LEU A 56 -4.25 -7.93 2.88
C LEU A 56 -5.75 -7.71 2.69
N GLU A 57 -6.55 -8.76 2.83
CA GLU A 57 -8.00 -8.68 2.69
C GLU A 57 -8.60 -7.80 3.80
N LYS A 58 -8.18 -8.01 5.04
CA LYS A 58 -8.67 -7.23 6.17
C LYS A 58 -8.34 -5.75 6.02
N ALA A 59 -7.20 -5.44 5.44
CA ALA A 59 -6.81 -4.04 5.16
C ALA A 59 -7.53 -3.46 3.94
N GLY A 60 -8.29 -4.26 3.20
CA GLY A 60 -9.02 -3.80 2.01
C GLY A 60 -8.19 -3.75 0.74
N LEU A 61 -6.98 -4.33 0.75
CA LEU A 61 -6.07 -4.28 -0.41
C LEU A 61 -6.38 -5.34 -1.45
N LEU A 62 -7.09 -6.38 -1.05
CA LEU A 62 -7.57 -7.39 -1.99
C LEU A 62 -8.94 -7.89 -1.56
N THR A 63 -9.64 -8.51 -2.50
CA THR A 63 -10.91 -9.18 -2.27
C THR A 63 -10.77 -10.64 -2.64
N LYS A 64 -11.56 -11.48 -2.01
CA LYS A 64 -11.61 -12.92 -2.31
C LYS A 64 -13.02 -13.29 -2.76
N ARG A 65 -13.08 -14.23 -3.70
CA ARG A 65 -14.36 -14.83 -4.07
C ARG A 65 -14.18 -16.33 -4.25
N ARG A 66 -15.24 -17.07 -4.02
CA ARG A 66 -15.21 -18.50 -4.20
C ARG A 66 -15.57 -18.85 -5.64
N ASN A 67 -14.82 -19.78 -6.22
CA ASN A 67 -15.08 -20.31 -7.54
C ASN A 67 -14.93 -21.83 -7.47
N GLY A 68 -16.03 -22.54 -7.23
CA GLY A 68 -15.98 -23.98 -7.00
C GLY A 68 -15.24 -24.30 -5.71
N ARG A 69 -14.19 -25.07 -5.80
CA ARG A 69 -13.35 -25.46 -4.65
C ARG A 69 -12.23 -24.47 -4.38
N GLU A 70 -12.04 -23.51 -5.28
CA GLU A 70 -10.95 -22.55 -5.18
C GLU A 70 -11.42 -21.24 -4.55
N GLN A 71 -10.48 -20.60 -3.85
CA GLN A 71 -10.62 -19.19 -3.45
C GLN A 71 -9.74 -18.37 -4.36
N LEU A 72 -10.34 -17.38 -5.01
CA LEU A 72 -9.63 -16.48 -5.91
C LEU A 72 -9.42 -15.14 -5.23
N ALA A 73 -8.21 -14.61 -5.36
CA ALA A 73 -7.84 -13.31 -4.81
C ALA A 73 -7.60 -12.32 -5.94
N ARG A 74 -8.12 -11.12 -5.76
CA ARG A 74 -7.98 -10.03 -6.71
C ARG A 74 -7.61 -8.75 -5.96
N GLY A 75 -6.62 -8.02 -6.47
CA GLY A 75 -6.21 -6.75 -5.88
C GLY A 75 -7.27 -5.68 -6.02
N TYR A 76 -7.37 -4.82 -5.00
CA TYR A 76 -8.32 -3.71 -4.99
C TYR A 76 -7.54 -2.40 -5.15
N VAL A 77 -7.52 -1.87 -6.36
CA VAL A 77 -6.68 -0.72 -6.73
C VAL A 77 -7.03 0.55 -5.97
N GLU A 78 -8.29 0.72 -5.56
CA GLU A 78 -8.71 1.93 -4.83
C GLU A 78 -7.97 2.07 -3.50
N ALA A 79 -7.72 0.97 -2.81
CA ALA A 79 -6.95 1.00 -1.56
C ALA A 79 -5.50 1.38 -1.83
N VAL A 80 -4.93 0.91 -2.94
CA VAL A 80 -3.56 1.28 -3.35
C VAL A 80 -3.48 2.77 -3.67
N ARG A 81 -4.48 3.30 -4.37
CA ARG A 81 -4.57 4.74 -4.67
C ARG A 81 -4.66 5.57 -3.39
N SER A 82 -5.35 5.07 -2.39
CA SER A 82 -5.46 5.73 -1.09
C SER A 82 -4.08 5.88 -0.43
N VAL A 83 -3.25 4.82 -0.47
CA VAL A 83 -1.88 4.87 0.04
C VAL A 83 -1.05 5.85 -0.77
N ALA A 84 -1.15 5.80 -2.09
CA ALA A 84 -0.42 6.70 -2.99
C ALA A 84 -0.77 8.16 -2.70
N SER A 85 -2.05 8.45 -2.44
CA SER A 85 -2.52 9.78 -2.06
C SER A 85 -1.87 10.29 -0.79
N MET A 86 -1.75 9.42 0.22
CA MET A 86 -1.11 9.80 1.48
C MET A 86 0.36 10.13 1.27
N LEU A 87 1.06 9.34 0.46
CA LEU A 87 2.47 9.58 0.15
C LEU A 87 2.64 10.87 -0.67
N THR A 88 1.74 11.13 -1.59
CA THR A 88 1.73 12.37 -2.38
C THR A 88 1.56 13.59 -1.48
N GLU A 89 0.71 13.49 -0.46
CA GLU A 89 0.52 14.58 0.50
C GLU A 89 1.80 14.88 1.28
N LEU A 90 2.50 13.84 1.72
CA LEU A 90 3.78 14.02 2.41
C LEU A 90 4.82 14.65 1.49
N GLU A 91 4.87 14.24 0.24
CA GLU A 91 5.76 14.83 -0.76
C GLU A 91 5.42 16.31 -1.00
N ARG A 92 4.13 16.64 -1.03
CA ARG A 92 3.69 18.03 -1.20
C ARG A 92 4.21 18.92 -0.06
N VAL A 93 4.13 18.45 1.17
CA VAL A 93 4.66 19.15 2.34
C VAL A 93 6.16 19.37 2.19
N TRP A 94 6.89 18.34 1.79
CA TRP A 94 8.33 18.42 1.54
C TRP A 94 8.66 19.44 0.45
N ARG A 95 7.96 19.41 -0.67
CA ARG A 95 8.17 20.36 -1.78
C ARG A 95 7.89 21.79 -1.35
N GLY A 96 6.87 22.00 -0.54
CA GLY A 96 6.57 23.33 -0.01
C GLY A 96 7.71 23.85 0.87
N ARG A 97 8.33 22.97 1.67
CA ARG A 97 9.49 23.33 2.47
C ARG A 97 10.68 23.74 1.60
N ILE A 98 10.97 22.97 0.55
CA ILE A 98 12.06 23.27 -0.38
C ILE A 98 11.81 24.60 -1.08
N ALA A 99 10.60 24.85 -1.54
CA ALA A 99 10.24 26.10 -2.20
C ALA A 99 10.45 27.30 -1.29
N ARG A 100 10.12 27.18 0.00
CA ARG A 100 10.36 28.27 0.97
C ARG A 100 11.84 28.52 1.19
N ILE A 101 12.65 27.48 1.22
CA ILE A 101 14.11 27.63 1.34
C ILE A 101 14.67 28.34 0.13
N ASP A 102 14.22 27.97 -1.08
CA ASP A 102 14.66 28.64 -2.32
C ASP A 102 14.30 30.12 -2.35
N VAL A 103 13.10 30.47 -1.88
CA VAL A 103 12.66 31.87 -1.79
C VAL A 103 13.54 32.64 -0.80
N LEU A 104 13.87 32.05 0.34
CA LEU A 104 14.73 32.69 1.35
C LEU A 104 16.14 32.92 0.81
N ILE A 105 16.69 31.97 0.09
CA ILE A 105 18.02 32.09 -0.52
C ILE A 105 18.01 33.19 -1.58
N ALA A 106 16.98 33.24 -2.41
CA ALA A 106 16.84 34.27 -3.41
C ALA A 106 16.73 35.68 -2.79
N SER A 107 15.97 35.79 -1.69
CA SER A 107 15.86 37.08 -0.94
C SER A 107 17.18 37.52 -0.38
N ASP A 108 17.97 36.60 0.20
CA ASP A 108 19.29 36.92 0.73
C ASP A 108 20.24 37.38 -0.37
N SER A 109 20.18 36.75 -1.55
CA SER A 109 21.01 37.13 -2.70
C SER A 109 20.67 38.54 -3.17
N ASP A 110 19.38 38.91 -3.16
CA ASP A 110 18.94 40.23 -3.56
C ASP A 110 19.34 41.33 -2.58
N GLN A 111 19.58 40.95 -1.31
CA GLN A 111 19.98 41.90 -0.27
C GLN A 111 21.48 42.16 -0.21
N GLU A 112 22.28 41.40 -0.91
CA GLU A 112 23.73 41.54 -0.90
C GLU A 112 24.24 42.65 -1.85
N ASP A 113 23.41 43.27 -2.57
CA ASP A 113 23.80 44.41 -3.42
C ASP A 113 23.89 45.73 -2.63
#